data_6467828d224930f4689572c2a63f8bdb
#
_entry.id   6467828d224930f4689572c2a63f8bdb
#
_cell.length_a   1.000
_cell.length_b   1.000
_cell.length_c   1.000
_cell.angle_alpha   90.00
_cell.angle_beta   90.00
_cell.angle_gamma   90.00
#
_symmetry.space_group_name_H-M   'P 1'
#
loop_
_entity.id
_entity.type
_entity.pdbx_description
1 polymer ?
#
loop_
_entity_poly.entity_id
_entity_poly.type
_entity_poly.pdbx_seq_one_letter_code
_entity_poly.pdbx_strand_id
1 'polypeptide(L)'
;MKMIRRWSLSLLATALLAACGGGDGPVPGSGSPAGAPTTKGSFTAAVSFGDSMSDVGAYAPATSLTGNGAAPYMGGKFPTNSATGTVWVENIAASLGLPLTPAEVGFAGQSLKCPAAGISAALAGSCTGYGQGGSRVTDPNGIGKSGGALTVPVVTQIANHLTRFSSFKSSDLILVYAGSNDVFTQFGAFVAKATQIQTD
;
A
#
# COMPACT_ATOMS: atom_id res chain seq x y z
N MET A 1 1.74 49.72 28.15
CA MET A 1 0.74 48.93 27.43
C MET A 1 1.29 48.00 26.31
N LYS A 2 2.60 47.72 26.20
CA LYS A 2 3.19 46.83 25.18
C LYS A 2 3.54 45.42 25.66
N MET A 3 3.48 45.14 26.93
CA MET A 3 3.86 43.83 27.50
C MET A 3 2.72 42.79 27.50
N ILE A 4 1.49 43.21 27.65
CA ILE A 4 0.32 42.30 27.75
C ILE A 4 0.03 41.61 26.41
N ARG A 5 0.38 42.23 25.27
CA ARG A 5 0.10 41.70 23.94
C ARG A 5 1.01 40.53 23.50
N ARG A 6 2.18 40.40 24.13
CA ARG A 6 3.15 39.32 23.85
C ARG A 6 2.80 38.01 24.54
N TRP A 7 2.20 38.09 25.73
CA TRP A 7 1.80 36.91 26.51
C TRP A 7 0.57 36.20 25.93
N SER A 8 -0.35 36.97 25.34
CA SER A 8 -1.55 36.42 24.73
C SER A 8 -1.27 35.61 23.44
N LEU A 9 -0.24 35.99 22.66
CA LEU A 9 0.16 35.22 21.46
C LEU A 9 0.90 33.93 21.85
N SER A 10 1.66 33.92 22.91
CA SER A 10 2.39 32.72 23.38
C SER A 10 1.44 31.65 23.93
N LEU A 11 0.37 32.08 24.62
CA LEU A 11 -0.67 31.16 25.13
C LEU A 11 -1.54 30.57 24.00
N LEU A 12 -1.80 31.32 22.93
CA LEU A 12 -2.53 30.80 21.77
C LEU A 12 -1.69 29.80 20.97
N ALA A 13 -0.38 30.02 20.84
CA ALA A 13 0.54 29.11 20.15
C ALA A 13 0.70 27.79 20.89
N THR A 14 0.75 27.80 22.23
CA THR A 14 0.79 26.57 23.03
C THR A 14 -0.52 25.78 23.02
N ALA A 15 -1.66 26.45 22.92
CA ALA A 15 -2.96 25.78 22.82
C ALA A 15 -3.17 25.09 21.45
N LEU A 16 -2.60 25.63 20.37
CA LEU A 16 -2.66 25.03 19.04
C LEU A 16 -1.71 23.80 18.91
N LEU A 17 -0.60 23.76 19.64
CA LEU A 17 0.28 22.60 19.67
C LEU A 17 -0.28 21.45 20.52
N ALA A 18 -1.09 21.75 21.53
CA ALA A 18 -1.75 20.72 22.36
C ALA A 18 -2.94 20.06 21.64
N ALA A 19 -3.51 20.69 20.62
CA ALA A 19 -4.64 20.14 19.84
C ALA A 19 -4.20 19.10 18.79
N CYS A 20 -2.89 19.00 18.48
CA CYS A 20 -2.35 18.01 17.54
C CYS A 20 -1.65 16.82 18.23
N GLY A 21 -1.65 16.78 19.54
CA GLY A 21 -0.91 15.76 20.30
C GLY A 21 -1.79 15.11 21.34
N GLY A 22 -2.49 14.07 21.01
CA GLY A 22 -3.22 13.35 22.04
C GLY A 22 -4.24 12.37 21.51
N GLY A 23 -3.80 11.39 20.83
CA GLY A 23 -4.49 10.14 20.72
C GLY A 23 -3.43 9.06 20.83
N ASP A 24 -3.60 8.12 21.75
CA ASP A 24 -2.83 6.88 21.81
C ASP A 24 -3.12 5.99 20.57
N GLY A 25 -3.29 6.63 19.42
CA GLY A 25 -3.42 5.96 18.13
C GLY A 25 -2.07 5.42 17.69
N PRO A 26 -2.01 4.29 16.99
CA PRO A 26 -0.77 3.75 16.46
C PRO A 26 -0.09 4.79 15.56
N VAL A 27 1.22 4.93 15.72
CA VAL A 27 2.04 5.78 14.86
C VAL A 27 1.87 5.27 13.43
N PRO A 28 1.58 6.13 12.42
CA PRO A 28 1.45 5.70 11.05
C PRO A 28 2.65 4.86 10.61
N GLY A 29 2.40 3.66 10.09
CA GLY A 29 3.44 2.71 9.70
C GLY A 29 4.04 1.85 10.83
N SER A 30 3.54 1.96 12.07
CA SER A 30 4.05 1.20 13.21
C SER A 30 3.49 -0.25 13.33
N GLY A 31 2.68 -0.72 12.41
CA GLY A 31 2.10 -2.06 12.44
C GLY A 31 0.60 -2.07 12.70
N SER A 32 0.11 -3.11 13.32
CA SER A 32 -1.33 -3.28 13.59
C SER A 32 -1.92 -2.12 14.37
N PRO A 33 -3.18 -1.72 14.10
CA PRO A 33 -3.90 -0.73 14.89
C PRO A 33 -3.90 -1.10 16.38
N ALA A 34 -3.83 -0.06 17.24
CA ALA A 34 -3.95 -0.27 18.68
C ALA A 34 -5.35 -0.76 19.03
N GLY A 35 -5.43 -1.82 19.85
CA GLY A 35 -6.68 -2.40 20.34
C GLY A 35 -7.04 -3.73 19.72
N ALA A 36 -8.04 -4.38 20.29
CA ALA A 36 -8.60 -5.61 19.73
C ALA A 36 -9.37 -5.29 18.43
N PRO A 37 -9.37 -6.21 17.44
CA PRO A 37 -10.18 -6.05 16.24
C PRO A 37 -11.64 -5.80 16.61
N THR A 38 -12.25 -4.82 15.96
CA THR A 38 -13.68 -4.57 16.09
C THR A 38 -14.47 -5.66 15.35
N THR A 39 -15.77 -5.69 15.52
CA THR A 39 -16.62 -6.65 14.80
C THR A 39 -16.42 -6.47 13.29
N LYS A 40 -16.11 -7.57 12.59
CA LYS A 40 -15.94 -7.56 11.12
C LYS A 40 -17.28 -7.42 10.36
N GLY A 41 -18.38 -7.17 11.08
CA GLY A 41 -19.70 -7.12 10.50
C GLY A 41 -20.04 -8.40 9.76
N SER A 42 -20.52 -8.28 8.54
CA SER A 42 -20.80 -9.42 7.64
C SER A 42 -19.61 -9.76 6.72
N PHE A 43 -18.49 -9.05 6.80
CA PHE A 43 -17.35 -9.33 5.94
C PHE A 43 -16.61 -10.62 6.34
N THR A 44 -16.29 -11.44 5.35
CA THR A 44 -15.55 -12.69 5.49
C THR A 44 -14.18 -12.67 4.84
N ALA A 45 -13.94 -11.73 3.93
CA ALA A 45 -12.65 -11.52 3.27
C ALA A 45 -12.41 -10.03 2.99
N ALA A 46 -11.16 -9.61 3.02
CA ALA A 46 -10.70 -8.36 2.42
C ALA A 46 -10.02 -8.67 1.09
N VAL A 47 -10.36 -7.92 0.03
CA VAL A 47 -9.77 -8.04 -1.30
C VAL A 47 -9.25 -6.67 -1.71
N SER A 48 -7.96 -6.56 -2.01
CA SER A 48 -7.38 -5.26 -2.37
C SER A 48 -6.75 -5.27 -3.76
N PHE A 49 -7.00 -4.19 -4.50
CA PHE A 49 -6.43 -3.93 -5.81
C PHE A 49 -5.75 -2.58 -5.82
N GLY A 50 -4.68 -2.43 -6.60
CA GLY A 50 -4.06 -1.13 -6.74
C GLY A 50 -2.56 -1.16 -7.05
N ASP A 51 -1.93 -0.08 -6.63
CA ASP A 51 -0.52 0.19 -6.82
C ASP A 51 0.28 0.03 -5.51
N SER A 52 1.42 0.76 -5.39
CA SER A 52 2.29 0.71 -4.21
C SER A 52 1.59 1.03 -2.90
N MET A 53 0.56 1.88 -2.92
CA MET A 53 -0.16 2.26 -1.70
C MET A 53 -0.96 1.11 -1.11
N SER A 54 -1.28 0.10 -1.91
CA SER A 54 -2.04 -1.11 -1.52
C SER A 54 -1.19 -2.39 -1.61
N ASP A 55 0.13 -2.28 -1.80
CA ASP A 55 1.03 -3.42 -1.93
C ASP A 55 1.35 -4.04 -0.57
N VAL A 56 0.78 -5.20 -0.30
CA VAL A 56 0.95 -5.95 0.95
C VAL A 56 2.20 -6.84 0.96
N GLY A 57 3.13 -6.63 0.03
CA GLY A 57 4.40 -7.32 -0.02
C GLY A 57 4.63 -8.12 -1.31
N ALA A 58 4.10 -7.66 -2.45
CA ALA A 58 4.33 -8.31 -3.75
C ALA A 58 5.82 -8.45 -4.10
N TYR A 59 6.65 -7.54 -3.64
CA TYR A 59 8.11 -7.56 -3.87
C TYR A 59 8.92 -8.00 -2.64
N ALA A 60 8.28 -8.45 -1.57
CA ALA A 60 8.95 -8.81 -0.33
C ALA A 60 10.14 -9.77 -0.51
N PRO A 61 10.11 -10.80 -1.37
CA PRO A 61 11.26 -11.64 -1.58
C PRO A 61 12.50 -10.90 -2.07
N ALA A 62 12.35 -9.94 -3.00
CA ALA A 62 13.46 -9.16 -3.53
C ALA A 62 13.87 -8.04 -2.56
N THR A 63 12.92 -7.31 -2.00
CA THR A 63 13.20 -6.19 -1.10
C THR A 63 13.76 -6.65 0.25
N SER A 64 13.41 -7.84 0.73
CA SER A 64 13.99 -8.43 1.95
C SER A 64 15.47 -8.74 1.79
N LEU A 65 15.91 -9.13 0.59
CA LEU A 65 17.33 -9.40 0.31
C LEU A 65 18.16 -8.11 0.25
N THR A 66 17.56 -7.01 -0.26
CA THR A 66 18.27 -5.75 -0.51
C THR A 66 17.95 -4.70 0.56
N GLY A 67 16.79 -4.76 1.17
CA GLY A 67 16.32 -3.80 2.15
C GLY A 67 17.00 -3.91 3.48
N ASN A 68 17.05 -5.08 4.03
CA ASN A 68 17.79 -5.46 5.23
C ASN A 68 17.84 -4.38 6.32
N GLY A 69 16.73 -3.65 6.51
CA GLY A 69 16.61 -2.52 7.41
C GLY A 69 17.10 -1.16 6.85
N ALA A 70 17.68 -1.13 5.65
CA ALA A 70 18.13 0.10 5.00
C ALA A 70 17.02 0.74 4.16
N ALA A 71 17.02 2.08 4.12
CA ALA A 71 16.16 2.81 3.19
C ALA A 71 16.50 2.44 1.73
N PRO A 72 15.52 2.41 0.79
CA PRO A 72 14.12 2.79 0.99
C PRO A 72 13.21 1.65 1.48
N TYR A 73 13.65 0.41 1.47
CA TYR A 73 12.74 -0.74 1.63
C TYR A 73 12.72 -1.35 3.04
N MET A 74 13.64 -0.97 3.89
CA MET A 74 13.64 -1.18 5.33
C MET A 74 13.17 -2.56 5.83
N GLY A 75 13.45 -3.60 5.06
CA GLY A 75 13.19 -4.96 5.54
C GLY A 75 12.01 -5.69 4.91
N GLY A 76 11.55 -5.31 3.73
CA GLY A 76 10.77 -6.28 3.02
C GLY A 76 9.56 -5.82 2.23
N LYS A 77 8.84 -4.81 2.65
CA LYS A 77 7.69 -4.31 1.86
C LYS A 77 8.07 -3.03 1.14
N PHE A 78 7.88 -3.01 -0.16
CA PHE A 78 8.21 -1.86 -1.00
C PHE A 78 7.57 -0.53 -0.52
N PRO A 79 6.29 -0.46 -0.14
CA PRO A 79 5.65 0.81 0.14
C PRO A 79 5.88 1.32 1.58
N THR A 80 6.57 0.58 2.45
CA THR A 80 6.75 0.96 3.85
C THR A 80 8.20 1.33 4.16
N ASN A 81 8.38 2.21 5.15
CA ASN A 81 9.69 2.67 5.58
C ASN A 81 10.27 1.87 6.76
N SER A 82 9.68 0.74 7.10
CA SER A 82 10.13 -0.14 8.19
C SER A 82 9.84 -1.60 7.89
N ALA A 83 10.57 -2.49 8.55
CA ALA A 83 10.40 -3.94 8.41
C ALA A 83 8.98 -4.42 8.84
N THR A 84 8.35 -3.69 9.75
CA THR A 84 7.04 -4.02 10.32
C THR A 84 5.93 -3.08 9.86
N GLY A 85 6.25 -2.15 8.95
CA GLY A 85 5.27 -1.20 8.43
C GLY A 85 4.13 -1.89 7.70
N THR A 86 2.94 -1.35 7.82
CA THR A 86 1.73 -1.84 7.15
C THR A 86 1.13 -0.75 6.28
N VAL A 87 0.48 -1.15 5.21
CA VAL A 87 -0.28 -0.24 4.34
C VAL A 87 -1.73 -0.17 4.80
N TRP A 88 -2.46 0.84 4.32
CA TRP A 88 -3.83 1.13 4.75
C TRP A 88 -4.78 -0.08 4.62
N VAL A 89 -4.66 -0.88 3.56
CA VAL A 89 -5.49 -2.07 3.35
C VAL A 89 -5.24 -3.15 4.41
N GLU A 90 -3.98 -3.31 4.84
CA GLU A 90 -3.62 -4.23 5.93
C GLU A 90 -4.22 -3.75 7.26
N ASN A 91 -4.14 -2.43 7.52
CA ASN A 91 -4.69 -1.84 8.73
C ASN A 91 -6.21 -2.03 8.82
N ILE A 92 -6.93 -1.82 7.70
CA ILE A 92 -8.38 -2.07 7.64
C ILE A 92 -8.67 -3.56 7.82
N ALA A 93 -8.00 -4.44 7.10
CA ALA A 93 -8.19 -5.89 7.22
C ALA A 93 -7.93 -6.36 8.65
N ALA A 94 -6.83 -5.92 9.27
CA ALA A 94 -6.48 -6.27 10.64
C ALA A 94 -7.52 -5.77 11.66
N SER A 95 -8.01 -4.52 11.51
CA SER A 95 -9.05 -3.98 12.41
C SER A 95 -10.36 -4.77 12.36
N LEU A 96 -10.61 -5.46 11.27
CA LEU A 96 -11.77 -6.33 11.07
C LEU A 96 -11.47 -7.82 11.37
N GLY A 97 -10.23 -8.16 11.75
CA GLY A 97 -9.81 -9.54 11.96
C GLY A 97 -9.81 -10.38 10.69
N LEU A 98 -9.62 -9.74 9.52
CA LEU A 98 -9.59 -10.42 8.22
C LEU A 98 -8.13 -10.63 7.79
N PRO A 99 -7.71 -11.85 7.45
CA PRO A 99 -6.38 -12.08 6.92
C PRO A 99 -6.27 -11.53 5.49
N LEU A 100 -5.15 -10.85 5.19
CA LEU A 100 -4.83 -10.30 3.88
C LEU A 100 -3.36 -10.55 3.58
N THR A 101 -3.07 -11.34 2.54
CA THR A 101 -1.70 -11.65 2.12
C THR A 101 -1.54 -11.43 0.63
N PRO A 102 -0.30 -11.32 0.10
CA PRO A 102 -0.09 -11.11 -1.33
C PRO A 102 -0.73 -12.22 -2.18
N ALA A 103 -1.48 -11.83 -3.21
CA ALA A 103 -1.99 -12.76 -4.21
C ALA A 103 -0.86 -13.32 -5.09
N GLU A 104 0.21 -12.54 -5.26
CA GLU A 104 1.40 -12.89 -6.00
C GLU A 104 2.61 -12.14 -5.42
N VAL A 105 3.74 -12.83 -5.35
CA VAL A 105 5.03 -12.22 -5.06
C VAL A 105 5.98 -12.49 -6.21
N GLY A 106 6.89 -11.55 -6.51
CA GLY A 106 7.88 -11.79 -7.55
C GLY A 106 8.69 -10.57 -7.95
N PHE A 107 9.73 -10.83 -8.74
CA PHE A 107 10.62 -9.82 -9.32
C PHE A 107 11.48 -10.44 -10.42
N ALA A 108 11.99 -9.66 -11.38
CA ALA A 108 12.93 -10.06 -12.41
C ALA A 108 12.50 -11.33 -13.18
N GLY A 109 11.25 -11.38 -13.59
CA GLY A 109 10.70 -12.50 -14.38
C GLY A 109 10.32 -13.74 -13.56
N GLN A 110 10.53 -13.73 -12.27
CA GLN A 110 10.10 -14.81 -11.37
C GLN A 110 8.84 -14.37 -10.62
N SER A 111 7.88 -15.28 -10.47
CA SER A 111 6.72 -15.02 -9.60
C SER A 111 6.19 -16.31 -8.98
N LEU A 112 5.56 -16.14 -7.83
CA LEU A 112 4.87 -17.18 -7.09
C LEU A 112 3.47 -16.68 -6.73
N LYS A 113 2.45 -17.40 -7.18
CA LYS A 113 1.06 -17.14 -6.83
C LYS A 113 0.77 -17.64 -5.42
N CYS A 114 0.05 -16.84 -4.64
CA CYS A 114 -0.42 -17.19 -3.31
C CYS A 114 0.65 -17.84 -2.41
N PRO A 115 1.73 -17.13 -2.06
CA PRO A 115 2.82 -17.70 -1.28
C PRO A 115 2.36 -18.22 0.09
N ALA A 116 1.33 -17.63 0.68
CA ALA A 116 0.79 -18.06 1.97
C ALA A 116 0.20 -19.48 1.93
N ALA A 117 -0.32 -19.92 0.78
CA ALA A 117 -0.81 -21.31 0.63
C ALA A 117 0.30 -22.34 0.71
N GLY A 118 1.53 -21.98 0.36
CA GLY A 118 2.73 -22.82 0.55
C GLY A 118 3.13 -22.98 2.02
N ILE A 119 2.74 -22.05 2.88
CA ILE A 119 2.97 -22.13 4.33
C ILE A 119 1.86 -22.99 4.98
N SER A 120 0.61 -22.74 4.62
CA SER A 120 -0.54 -23.49 5.07
C SER A 120 -1.70 -23.39 4.06
N ALA A 121 -2.29 -24.51 3.70
CA ALA A 121 -3.44 -24.56 2.83
C ALA A 121 -4.64 -23.73 3.36
N ALA A 122 -4.77 -23.61 4.68
CA ALA A 122 -5.80 -22.79 5.32
C ALA A 122 -5.65 -21.28 4.97
N LEU A 123 -4.45 -20.84 4.63
CA LEU A 123 -4.18 -19.45 4.24
C LEU A 123 -4.44 -19.17 2.75
N ALA A 124 -4.81 -20.16 1.96
CA ALA A 124 -5.09 -19.95 0.54
C ALA A 124 -6.16 -18.87 0.30
N GLY A 125 -7.18 -18.81 1.14
CA GLY A 125 -8.24 -17.78 1.07
C GLY A 125 -7.78 -16.36 1.37
N SER A 126 -6.63 -16.16 2.01
CA SER A 126 -6.12 -14.84 2.38
C SER A 126 -5.28 -14.15 1.27
N CYS A 127 -4.91 -14.87 0.21
CA CYS A 127 -4.11 -14.33 -0.89
C CYS A 127 -4.97 -13.45 -1.83
N THR A 128 -5.46 -12.36 -1.29
CA THR A 128 -6.40 -11.44 -1.93
C THR A 128 -5.86 -10.01 -2.01
N GLY A 129 -4.60 -9.80 -1.62
CA GLY A 129 -3.86 -8.56 -1.83
C GLY A 129 -3.19 -8.54 -3.20
N TYR A 130 -3.83 -7.90 -4.17
CA TYR A 130 -3.37 -7.85 -5.56
C TYR A 130 -2.53 -6.61 -5.87
N GLY A 131 -2.56 -5.58 -5.02
CA GLY A 131 -1.82 -4.35 -5.21
C GLY A 131 -0.32 -4.61 -5.41
N GLN A 132 0.28 -3.93 -6.40
CA GLN A 132 1.70 -4.05 -6.72
C GLN A 132 2.30 -2.69 -7.02
N GLY A 133 3.43 -2.39 -6.41
CA GLY A 133 4.17 -1.15 -6.66
C GLY A 133 4.40 -0.92 -8.15
N GLY A 134 4.16 0.31 -8.61
CA GLY A 134 4.33 0.70 -10.01
C GLY A 134 3.17 0.36 -10.95
N SER A 135 2.16 -0.39 -10.51
CA SER A 135 1.01 -0.75 -11.35
C SER A 135 0.24 0.49 -11.82
N ARG A 136 -0.16 0.46 -13.10
CA ARG A 136 -1.07 1.42 -13.72
C ARG A 136 -2.47 0.81 -13.83
N VAL A 137 -3.45 1.62 -14.19
CA VAL A 137 -4.84 1.13 -14.25
C VAL A 137 -4.99 0.09 -15.36
N THR A 138 -4.56 0.38 -16.57
CA THR A 138 -4.74 -0.49 -17.75
C THR A 138 -3.44 -0.84 -18.47
N ASP A 139 -2.43 0.03 -18.39
CA ASP A 139 -1.18 -0.13 -19.15
C ASP A 139 -0.24 -1.14 -18.45
N PRO A 140 0.21 -2.21 -19.13
CA PRO A 140 1.14 -3.19 -18.58
C PRO A 140 2.56 -2.64 -18.33
N ASN A 141 2.90 -1.47 -18.90
CA ASN A 141 4.18 -0.82 -18.72
C ASN A 141 4.14 0.10 -17.48
N GLY A 142 3.98 -0.50 -16.31
CA GLY A 142 4.02 0.21 -15.04
C GLY A 142 5.42 0.72 -14.68
N ILE A 143 5.49 1.60 -13.68
CA ILE A 143 6.76 2.16 -13.19
C ILE A 143 7.62 1.04 -12.59
N GLY A 144 8.85 0.92 -13.06
CA GLY A 144 9.78 -0.14 -12.64
C GLY A 144 9.66 -1.45 -13.44
N LYS A 145 8.76 -1.53 -14.43
CA LYS A 145 8.60 -2.72 -15.28
C LYS A 145 9.91 -3.15 -15.96
N SER A 146 10.63 -2.20 -16.53
CA SER A 146 11.94 -2.45 -17.17
C SER A 146 13.01 -2.92 -16.20
N GLY A 147 12.88 -2.61 -14.91
CA GLY A 147 13.75 -3.09 -13.83
C GLY A 147 13.34 -4.43 -13.24
N GLY A 148 12.30 -5.08 -13.78
CA GLY A 148 11.87 -6.41 -13.35
C GLY A 148 10.68 -6.44 -12.39
N ALA A 149 10.07 -5.29 -12.07
CA ALA A 149 8.86 -5.25 -11.25
C ALA A 149 7.67 -5.92 -11.97
N LEU A 150 6.80 -6.57 -11.23
CA LEU A 150 5.61 -7.24 -11.77
C LEU A 150 4.67 -6.26 -12.46
N THR A 151 4.30 -5.21 -11.74
CA THR A 151 3.44 -4.09 -12.20
C THR A 151 2.19 -4.53 -12.99
N VAL A 152 1.54 -5.59 -12.52
CA VAL A 152 0.31 -6.10 -13.15
C VAL A 152 -0.75 -5.00 -13.13
N PRO A 153 -1.35 -4.61 -14.28
CA PRO A 153 -2.38 -3.57 -14.32
C PRO A 153 -3.57 -3.89 -13.43
N VAL A 154 -4.19 -2.85 -12.86
CA VAL A 154 -5.33 -3.04 -11.92
C VAL A 154 -6.47 -3.82 -12.56
N VAL A 155 -6.80 -3.56 -13.83
CA VAL A 155 -7.81 -4.35 -14.56
C VAL A 155 -7.44 -5.84 -14.65
N THR A 156 -6.15 -6.14 -14.80
CA THR A 156 -5.66 -7.53 -14.82
C THR A 156 -5.65 -8.14 -13.43
N GLN A 157 -5.34 -7.35 -12.38
CA GLN A 157 -5.46 -7.81 -10.99
C GLN A 157 -6.90 -8.26 -10.69
N ILE A 158 -7.90 -7.49 -11.13
CA ILE A 158 -9.33 -7.84 -11.00
C ILE A 158 -9.64 -9.12 -11.77
N ALA A 159 -9.17 -9.23 -13.02
CA ALA A 159 -9.37 -10.44 -13.82
C ALA A 159 -8.73 -11.68 -13.17
N ASN A 160 -7.55 -11.54 -12.57
CA ASN A 160 -6.87 -12.61 -11.82
C ASN A 160 -7.69 -13.05 -10.60
N HIS A 161 -8.32 -12.12 -9.90
CA HIS A 161 -9.24 -12.45 -8.81
C HIS A 161 -10.44 -13.27 -9.32
N LEU A 162 -11.09 -12.79 -10.36
CA LEU A 162 -12.26 -13.47 -10.96
C LEU A 162 -11.89 -14.84 -11.53
N THR A 163 -10.70 -15.00 -12.12
CA THR A 163 -10.21 -16.31 -12.58
C THR A 163 -10.07 -17.28 -11.41
N ARG A 164 -9.64 -16.82 -10.25
CA ARG A 164 -9.39 -17.65 -9.09
C ARG A 164 -10.64 -17.96 -8.28
N PHE A 165 -11.52 -16.97 -8.09
CA PHE A 165 -12.68 -17.08 -7.21
C PHE A 165 -14.03 -17.02 -7.95
N SER A 166 -14.00 -16.88 -9.27
CA SER A 166 -15.16 -16.81 -10.20
C SER A 166 -16.05 -15.58 -10.02
N SER A 167 -16.18 -15.02 -8.83
CA SER A 167 -17.00 -13.84 -8.56
C SER A 167 -16.57 -13.15 -7.26
N PHE A 168 -16.99 -11.91 -7.10
CA PHE A 168 -17.02 -11.27 -5.78
C PHE A 168 -18.24 -11.76 -5.00
N LYS A 169 -18.08 -11.89 -3.70
CA LYS A 169 -19.15 -12.27 -2.77
C LYS A 169 -19.70 -11.01 -2.10
N SER A 170 -20.96 -11.02 -1.70
CA SER A 170 -21.57 -9.92 -0.93
C SER A 170 -20.89 -9.70 0.43
N SER A 171 -20.13 -10.66 0.91
CA SER A 171 -19.33 -10.60 2.13
C SER A 171 -17.87 -10.21 1.91
N ASP A 172 -17.47 -9.85 0.69
CA ASP A 172 -16.11 -9.35 0.42
C ASP A 172 -16.06 -7.84 0.64
N LEU A 173 -15.06 -7.39 1.40
CA LEU A 173 -14.70 -5.99 1.50
C LEU A 173 -13.69 -5.67 0.39
N ILE A 174 -14.12 -4.91 -0.61
CA ILE A 174 -13.29 -4.54 -1.75
C ILE A 174 -12.61 -3.19 -1.47
N LEU A 175 -11.29 -3.17 -1.53
CA LEU A 175 -10.44 -2.00 -1.28
C LEU A 175 -9.66 -1.68 -2.55
N VAL A 176 -9.82 -0.47 -3.09
CA VAL A 176 -9.17 -0.07 -4.34
C VAL A 176 -8.48 1.28 -4.19
N TYR A 177 -7.22 1.34 -4.59
CA TYR A 177 -6.48 2.59 -4.76
C TYR A 177 -5.60 2.48 -6.01
N ALA A 178 -5.85 3.31 -7.03
CA ALA A 178 -5.22 3.18 -8.33
C ALA A 178 -5.13 4.51 -9.08
N GLY A 179 -4.23 4.59 -10.07
CA GLY A 179 -4.10 5.73 -10.98
C GLY A 179 -2.94 6.66 -10.68
N SER A 180 -2.31 6.58 -9.53
CA SER A 180 -1.15 7.44 -9.19
C SER A 180 -0.02 7.28 -10.22
N ASN A 181 0.29 6.05 -10.62
CA ASN A 181 1.35 5.76 -11.58
C ASN A 181 1.01 6.20 -13.02
N ASP A 182 -0.27 6.25 -13.37
CA ASP A 182 -0.72 6.83 -14.63
C ASP A 182 -0.45 8.35 -14.64
N VAL A 183 -0.80 9.04 -13.55
CA VAL A 183 -0.52 10.47 -13.38
C VAL A 183 0.98 10.75 -13.41
N PHE A 184 1.78 10.02 -12.64
CA PHE A 184 3.24 10.21 -12.62
C PHE A 184 3.88 9.98 -13.98
N THR A 185 3.44 9.00 -14.74
CA THR A 185 3.95 8.74 -16.09
C THR A 185 3.62 9.87 -17.05
N GLN A 186 2.39 10.40 -17.02
CA GLN A 186 1.98 11.52 -17.86
C GLN A 186 2.69 12.81 -17.46
N PHE A 187 2.83 13.08 -16.18
CA PHE A 187 3.56 14.23 -15.68
C PHE A 187 5.04 14.18 -16.10
N GLY A 188 5.68 13.02 -15.98
CA GLY A 188 7.06 12.83 -16.45
C GLY A 188 7.22 13.11 -17.96
N ALA A 189 6.30 12.63 -18.78
CA ALA A 189 6.28 12.88 -20.21
C ALA A 189 6.08 14.39 -20.52
N PHE A 190 5.21 15.06 -19.79
CA PHE A 190 5.00 16.50 -19.90
C PHE A 190 6.27 17.29 -19.57
N VAL A 191 6.93 16.98 -18.46
CA VAL A 191 8.19 17.64 -18.04
C VAL A 191 9.29 17.44 -19.10
N ALA A 192 9.45 16.23 -19.60
CA ALA A 192 10.43 15.93 -20.65
C ALA A 192 10.18 16.75 -21.91
N LYS A 193 8.91 16.87 -22.34
CA LYS A 193 8.55 17.68 -23.51
C LYS A 193 8.77 19.18 -23.28
N ALA A 194 8.44 19.69 -22.12
CA ALA A 194 8.66 21.08 -21.77
C ALA A 194 10.16 21.44 -21.77
N THR A 195 11.01 20.54 -21.26
CA THR A 195 12.47 20.72 -21.27
C THR A 195 13.01 20.73 -22.70
N GLN A 196 12.53 19.85 -23.58
CA GLN A 196 12.93 19.81 -24.98
C GLN A 196 12.64 21.15 -25.70
N ILE A 197 11.43 21.70 -25.48
CA ILE A 197 11.03 22.98 -26.08
C ILE A 197 11.94 24.16 -25.64
N GLN A 198 12.50 24.10 -24.43
CA GLN A 198 13.40 25.12 -23.92
C GLN A 198 14.82 25.02 -24.49
N THR A 199 15.20 23.89 -25.06
CA THR A 199 16.54 23.65 -25.63
C THR A 199 16.60 23.78 -27.16
N ASP A 200 15.47 23.78 -27.83
CA ASP A 200 15.33 24.03 -29.27
C ASP A 200 15.12 25.51 -29.56
#